data_d0c2d54acbd6dbcbb7dc45a937dc98b9
#
_entry.id   d0c2d54acbd6dbcbb7dc45a937dc98b9
#
_cell.length_a   1.000
_cell.length_b   1.000
_cell.length_c   1.000
_cell.angle_alpha   90.00
_cell.angle_beta   90.00
_cell.angle_gamma   90.00
#
_symmetry.space_group_name_H-M   'P 1'
#
loop_
_entity.id
_entity.type
_entity.pdbx_description
1 polymer ?
#
loop_
_entity_poly.entity_id
_entity_poly.type
_entity_poly.pdbx_seq_one_letter_code
_entity_poly.pdbx_strand_id
1 'polypeptide(L)'
;MLAGLVGFSRTATGAHYPSDVAAGFILGGAVAAVGRRLVPPASSPTRSQPQELDHVAPRPAGEGVTLVVNPASHSGRGAALSSGLRRRLPRMRIVEITPEDDVAAVMAAAAADAEVLAVAGGDGTVRAAAQAAIDHDLPLAVFPAGTFNHFARAVGTFPAARTVRAIQRGTVGRVDVAYVNDEIFLNTASIGAYTDFVRVREKLEKTIGKPLAALVAGWRVMSKNRSVAVTVDGRTRDSSLLFLGNGQYRPQGFAPRSRDDLQDGLLDLRILDVSTRGARIVALRAILTGQLGRVKQYHEISAPELEIALPNGPARVARDGEVGELVDVLRVRSARRALTVYRTRRSR
;
A
#
# COMPACT_ATOMS: atom_id res chain seq x y z
N MET A 1 33.80 5.87 5.95
CA MET A 1 34.92 4.90 5.83
C MET A 1 35.07 4.39 4.38
N LEU A 2 34.08 3.80 3.74
CA LEU A 2 34.22 3.20 2.40
C LEU A 2 34.73 4.18 1.33
N ALA A 3 34.19 5.39 1.25
CA ALA A 3 34.62 6.42 0.29
C ALA A 3 36.09 6.83 0.46
N GLY A 4 36.57 6.88 1.72
CA GLY A 4 37.99 7.17 2.02
C GLY A 4 38.93 6.08 1.52
N LEU A 5 38.56 4.82 1.68
CA LEU A 5 39.31 3.66 1.18
C LEU A 5 39.37 3.65 -0.36
N VAL A 6 38.27 3.97 -1.03
CA VAL A 6 38.21 4.07 -2.49
C VAL A 6 39.09 5.23 -3.00
N GLY A 7 39.03 6.41 -2.35
CA GLY A 7 39.88 7.55 -2.69
C GLY A 7 41.37 7.23 -2.52
N PHE A 8 41.75 6.61 -1.41
CA PHE A 8 43.10 6.18 -1.14
C PHE A 8 43.62 5.15 -2.18
N SER A 9 42.80 4.11 -2.46
CA SER A 9 43.15 3.14 -3.49
C SER A 9 43.41 3.74 -4.85
N ARG A 10 42.57 4.72 -5.27
CA ARG A 10 42.72 5.38 -6.55
C ARG A 10 43.96 6.29 -6.67
N THR A 11 44.37 6.93 -5.57
CA THR A 11 45.62 7.69 -5.50
C THR A 11 46.83 6.76 -5.45
N ALA A 12 46.77 5.67 -4.68
CA ALA A 12 47.83 4.70 -4.56
C ALA A 12 48.12 3.92 -5.86
N THR A 13 47.09 3.71 -6.68
CA THR A 13 47.23 3.08 -8.01
C THR A 13 47.59 4.05 -9.14
N GLY A 14 47.76 5.36 -8.84
CA GLY A 14 48.08 6.36 -9.85
C GLY A 14 46.94 6.68 -10.83
N ALA A 15 45.75 6.18 -10.58
CA ALA A 15 44.60 6.35 -11.47
C ALA A 15 43.98 7.78 -11.41
N HIS A 16 44.18 8.50 -10.29
CA HIS A 16 43.71 9.88 -10.08
C HIS A 16 44.75 10.70 -9.31
N TYR A 17 44.80 11.98 -9.57
CA TYR A 17 45.60 12.90 -8.76
C TYR A 17 44.96 13.07 -7.36
N PRO A 18 45.79 13.29 -6.32
CA PRO A 18 45.25 13.56 -4.97
C PRO A 18 44.30 14.77 -4.92
N SER A 19 44.53 15.77 -5.76
CA SER A 19 43.67 16.94 -5.94
C SER A 19 42.27 16.59 -6.45
N ASP A 20 42.16 15.63 -7.35
CA ASP A 20 40.87 15.21 -7.92
C ASP A 20 40.03 14.44 -6.88
N VAL A 21 40.71 13.62 -6.10
CA VAL A 21 40.06 12.92 -4.96
C VAL A 21 39.59 13.90 -3.89
N ALA A 22 40.43 14.90 -3.56
CA ALA A 22 40.09 15.97 -2.61
C ALA A 22 38.88 16.81 -3.12
N ALA A 23 38.92 17.22 -4.40
CA ALA A 23 37.80 17.95 -5.02
C ALA A 23 36.52 17.14 -5.05
N GLY A 24 36.59 15.83 -5.33
CA GLY A 24 35.46 14.91 -5.28
C GLY A 24 34.85 14.78 -3.85
N PHE A 25 35.69 14.75 -2.80
CA PHE A 25 35.23 14.73 -1.42
C PHE A 25 34.59 16.06 -1.00
N ILE A 26 35.15 17.18 -1.39
CA ILE A 26 34.59 18.51 -1.09
C ILE A 26 33.25 18.68 -1.80
N LEU A 27 33.16 18.34 -3.08
CA LEU A 27 31.93 18.44 -3.86
C LEU A 27 30.86 17.49 -3.31
N GLY A 28 31.21 16.23 -3.08
CA GLY A 28 30.31 15.23 -2.53
C GLY A 28 29.83 15.58 -1.10
N GLY A 29 30.73 16.15 -0.28
CA GLY A 29 30.41 16.65 1.05
C GLY A 29 29.48 17.86 1.01
N ALA A 30 29.73 18.80 0.10
CA ALA A 30 28.87 19.96 -0.11
C ALA A 30 27.47 19.56 -0.59
N VAL A 31 27.38 18.67 -1.57
CA VAL A 31 26.10 18.11 -2.07
C VAL A 31 25.37 17.39 -0.95
N ALA A 32 26.06 16.59 -0.16
CA ALA A 32 25.46 15.88 0.97
C ALA A 32 24.99 16.84 2.09
N ALA A 33 25.72 17.89 2.36
CA ALA A 33 25.35 18.92 3.36
C ALA A 33 24.14 19.74 2.90
N VAL A 34 24.12 20.17 1.64
CA VAL A 34 22.98 20.86 1.02
C VAL A 34 21.78 19.90 0.96
N GLY A 35 21.99 18.66 0.54
CA GLY A 35 20.95 17.63 0.50
C GLY A 35 20.31 17.38 1.86
N ARG A 36 21.09 17.32 2.95
CA ARG A 36 20.57 17.18 4.32
C ARG A 36 19.78 18.39 4.80
N ARG A 37 20.12 19.61 4.36
CA ARG A 37 19.37 20.82 4.68
C ARG A 37 18.05 20.92 3.91
N LEU A 38 18.05 20.47 2.65
CA LEU A 38 16.88 20.54 1.77
C LEU A 38 15.93 19.36 1.94
N VAL A 39 16.47 18.19 2.25
CA VAL A 39 15.71 16.96 2.49
C VAL A 39 15.98 16.49 3.92
N PRO A 40 15.14 16.90 4.88
CA PRO A 40 15.29 16.40 6.24
C PRO A 40 15.26 14.86 6.23
N PRO A 41 16.07 14.21 7.10
CA PRO A 41 16.04 12.75 7.19
C PRO A 41 14.60 12.32 7.45
N ALA A 42 14.16 11.30 6.69
CA ALA A 42 12.87 10.68 6.94
C ALA A 42 12.78 10.39 8.44
N SER A 43 11.76 10.92 9.10
CA SER A 43 11.53 10.71 10.53
C SER A 43 11.66 9.21 10.79
N SER A 44 12.48 8.86 11.78
CA SER A 44 12.66 7.48 12.20
C SER A 44 11.29 6.82 12.35
N PRO A 45 11.10 5.59 11.90
CA PRO A 45 9.82 4.93 12.05
C PRO A 45 9.44 5.00 13.53
N THR A 46 8.34 5.69 13.82
CA THR A 46 7.74 5.67 15.15
C THR A 46 7.57 4.20 15.50
N ARG A 47 8.03 3.79 16.68
CA ARG A 47 7.87 2.39 17.12
C ARG A 47 6.41 2.03 16.98
N SER A 48 6.09 1.21 15.97
CA SER A 48 4.76 0.62 15.85
C SER A 48 4.45 -0.04 17.18
N GLN A 49 3.32 0.31 17.79
CA GLN A 49 2.89 -0.38 19.01
C GLN A 49 2.84 -1.88 18.72
N PRO A 50 3.26 -2.74 19.67
CA PRO A 50 3.13 -4.17 19.49
C PRO A 50 1.65 -4.47 19.30
N GLN A 51 1.25 -4.84 18.08
CA GLN A 51 -0.11 -5.25 17.82
C GLN A 51 -0.37 -6.55 18.60
N GLU A 52 -1.40 -6.56 19.41
CA GLU A 52 -1.84 -7.75 20.11
C GLU A 52 -2.14 -8.86 19.11
N LEU A 53 -1.63 -10.04 19.40
CA LEU A 53 -1.99 -11.27 18.70
C LEU A 53 -2.92 -12.07 19.59
N ASP A 54 -4.04 -12.46 19.00
CA ASP A 54 -4.98 -13.41 19.59
C ASP A 54 -4.61 -14.83 19.15
N HIS A 55 -5.19 -15.82 19.81
CA HIS A 55 -5.02 -17.21 19.48
C HIS A 55 -6.37 -17.85 19.16
N VAL A 56 -6.40 -18.59 18.06
CA VAL A 56 -7.50 -19.48 17.66
C VAL A 56 -6.98 -20.91 17.63
N ALA A 57 -7.83 -21.88 17.39
CA ALA A 57 -7.44 -23.29 17.32
C ALA A 57 -6.30 -23.49 16.30
N PRO A 58 -5.15 -24.08 16.69
CA PRO A 58 -4.07 -24.41 15.77
C PRO A 58 -4.53 -25.43 14.72
N ARG A 59 -4.02 -25.28 13.49
CA ARG A 59 -4.35 -26.17 12.36
C ARG A 59 -3.08 -26.69 11.70
N PRO A 60 -2.40 -27.65 12.36
CA PRO A 60 -1.04 -28.06 11.94
C PRO A 60 -0.98 -28.64 10.52
N ALA A 61 -2.03 -29.35 10.11
CA ALA A 61 -2.15 -29.90 8.76
C ALA A 61 -3.12 -29.12 7.84
N GLY A 62 -3.72 -28.01 8.33
CA GLY A 62 -4.64 -27.18 7.57
C GLY A 62 -6.08 -27.67 7.57
N GLU A 63 -6.52 -28.32 8.64
CA GLU A 63 -7.88 -28.77 8.83
C GLU A 63 -8.86 -27.59 8.82
N GLY A 64 -9.99 -27.72 8.07
CA GLY A 64 -11.03 -26.67 7.97
C GLY A 64 -10.58 -25.42 7.20
N VAL A 65 -9.35 -25.40 6.64
CA VAL A 65 -8.86 -24.30 5.79
C VAL A 65 -9.28 -24.54 4.36
N THR A 66 -10.02 -23.60 3.76
CA THR A 66 -10.30 -23.58 2.33
C THR A 66 -9.49 -22.47 1.65
N LEU A 67 -8.54 -22.85 0.80
CA LEU A 67 -7.72 -21.93 0.00
C LEU A 67 -8.36 -21.71 -1.36
N VAL A 68 -8.67 -20.46 -1.66
CA VAL A 68 -9.02 -20.02 -3.01
C VAL A 68 -7.75 -19.47 -3.67
N VAL A 69 -7.38 -20.05 -4.81
CA VAL A 69 -6.16 -19.67 -5.54
C VAL A 69 -6.50 -19.22 -6.96
N ASN A 70 -5.90 -18.11 -7.39
CA ASN A 70 -5.87 -17.72 -8.79
C ASN A 70 -4.57 -18.24 -9.42
N PRO A 71 -4.60 -19.34 -10.19
CA PRO A 71 -3.40 -19.96 -10.76
C PRO A 71 -2.66 -19.02 -11.72
N ALA A 72 -3.41 -18.16 -12.44
CA ALA A 72 -2.87 -17.20 -13.40
C ALA A 72 -2.18 -16.00 -12.72
N SER A 73 -2.32 -15.84 -11.40
CA SER A 73 -1.69 -14.72 -10.67
C SER A 73 -0.19 -14.67 -10.92
N HIS A 74 0.28 -13.51 -11.39
CA HIS A 74 1.69 -13.18 -11.57
C HIS A 74 2.50 -14.28 -12.29
N SER A 75 2.12 -14.60 -13.52
CA SER A 75 2.83 -15.56 -14.39
C SER A 75 3.00 -16.97 -13.79
N GLY A 76 1.94 -17.50 -13.14
CA GLY A 76 1.92 -18.88 -12.64
C GLY A 76 2.43 -19.07 -11.22
N ARG A 77 2.73 -17.99 -10.48
CA ARG A 77 3.11 -18.12 -9.06
C ARG A 77 2.02 -18.73 -8.19
N GLY A 78 0.75 -18.54 -8.54
CA GLY A 78 -0.37 -19.16 -7.85
C GLY A 78 -0.27 -20.68 -7.85
N ALA A 79 -0.02 -21.29 -9.01
CA ALA A 79 0.13 -22.74 -9.15
C ALA A 79 1.36 -23.32 -8.41
N ALA A 80 2.50 -22.62 -8.49
CA ALA A 80 3.71 -23.02 -7.76
C ALA A 80 3.51 -22.95 -6.24
N LEU A 81 2.79 -21.91 -5.77
CA LEU A 81 2.48 -21.73 -4.36
C LEU A 81 1.54 -22.83 -3.84
N SER A 82 0.46 -23.16 -4.58
CA SER A 82 -0.50 -24.20 -4.19
C SER A 82 0.18 -25.56 -4.01
N SER A 83 1.08 -25.96 -4.92
CA SER A 83 1.87 -27.18 -4.80
C SER A 83 2.75 -27.22 -3.56
N GLY A 84 3.37 -26.09 -3.19
CA GLY A 84 4.17 -25.94 -1.97
C GLY A 84 3.34 -26.02 -0.70
N LEU A 85 2.12 -25.45 -0.74
CA LEU A 85 1.20 -25.44 0.40
C LEU A 85 0.60 -26.81 0.67
N ARG A 86 0.26 -27.62 -0.35
CA ARG A 86 -0.23 -29.02 -0.19
C ARG A 86 0.72 -29.87 0.66
N ARG A 87 2.04 -29.67 0.55
CA ARG A 87 3.03 -30.39 1.36
C ARG A 87 3.06 -29.96 2.82
N ARG A 88 2.72 -28.70 3.12
CA ARG A 88 2.80 -28.14 4.48
C ARG A 88 1.48 -28.16 5.22
N LEU A 89 0.37 -28.12 4.49
CA LEU A 89 -1.00 -28.11 4.98
C LEU A 89 -1.81 -29.15 4.18
N PRO A 90 -1.52 -30.46 4.35
CA PRO A 90 -2.04 -31.51 3.47
C PRO A 90 -3.56 -31.72 3.56
N ARG A 91 -4.20 -31.26 4.64
CA ARG A 91 -5.66 -31.36 4.83
C ARG A 91 -6.43 -30.10 4.39
N MET A 92 -5.72 -29.11 3.85
CA MET A 92 -6.31 -27.89 3.31
C MET A 92 -7.05 -28.20 1.99
N ARG A 93 -8.31 -27.77 1.89
CA ARG A 93 -9.06 -27.79 0.63
C ARG A 93 -8.56 -26.68 -0.28
N ILE A 94 -8.40 -26.94 -1.56
CA ILE A 94 -7.99 -25.95 -2.56
C ILE A 94 -9.07 -25.83 -3.63
N VAL A 95 -9.48 -24.57 -3.89
CA VAL A 95 -10.40 -24.16 -4.94
C VAL A 95 -9.63 -23.25 -5.89
N GLU A 96 -9.62 -23.58 -7.17
CA GLU A 96 -8.95 -22.78 -8.20
C GLU A 96 -9.98 -21.88 -8.89
N ILE A 97 -9.64 -20.60 -9.10
CA ILE A 97 -10.45 -19.64 -9.85
C ILE A 97 -10.02 -19.71 -11.31
N THR A 98 -10.99 -19.78 -12.20
CA THR A 98 -10.79 -19.64 -13.64
C THR A 98 -11.05 -18.21 -14.11
N PRO A 99 -10.63 -17.81 -15.33
CA PRO A 99 -10.91 -16.47 -15.85
C PRO A 99 -12.40 -16.16 -16.05
N GLU A 100 -13.22 -17.18 -16.16
CA GLU A 100 -14.68 -17.10 -16.39
C GLU A 100 -15.46 -16.96 -15.08
N ASP A 101 -14.83 -17.23 -13.94
CA ASP A 101 -15.49 -17.22 -12.64
C ASP A 101 -15.74 -15.82 -12.12
N ASP A 102 -16.91 -15.62 -11.50
CA ASP A 102 -17.14 -14.51 -10.61
C ASP A 102 -16.38 -14.75 -9.28
N VAL A 103 -15.31 -13.99 -9.12
CA VAL A 103 -14.43 -14.11 -7.95
C VAL A 103 -15.18 -13.93 -6.63
N ALA A 104 -16.16 -13.02 -6.57
CA ALA A 104 -16.94 -12.78 -5.36
C ALA A 104 -17.82 -13.98 -5.02
N ALA A 105 -18.49 -14.57 -6.02
CA ALA A 105 -19.32 -15.75 -5.85
C ALA A 105 -18.49 -16.98 -5.42
N VAL A 106 -17.31 -17.20 -6.00
CA VAL A 106 -16.40 -18.29 -5.60
C VAL A 106 -15.92 -18.10 -4.16
N MET A 107 -15.59 -16.85 -3.75
CA MET A 107 -15.17 -16.57 -2.38
C MET A 107 -16.29 -16.82 -1.37
N ALA A 108 -17.52 -16.41 -1.67
CA ALA A 108 -18.68 -16.64 -0.82
C ALA A 108 -18.97 -18.14 -0.67
N ALA A 109 -18.97 -18.89 -1.76
CA ALA A 109 -19.17 -20.34 -1.74
C ALA A 109 -18.04 -21.07 -0.98
N ALA A 110 -16.79 -20.63 -1.13
CA ALA A 110 -15.68 -21.20 -0.38
C ALA A 110 -15.75 -20.89 1.12
N ALA A 111 -16.26 -19.71 1.49
CA ALA A 111 -16.43 -19.29 2.87
C ALA A 111 -17.55 -20.06 3.58
N ALA A 112 -18.66 -20.38 2.90
CA ALA A 112 -19.81 -21.08 3.49
C ALA A 112 -19.45 -22.42 4.13
N ASP A 113 -18.47 -23.14 3.56
CA ASP A 113 -18.03 -24.47 4.01
C ASP A 113 -16.69 -24.45 4.77
N ALA A 114 -16.13 -23.26 5.05
CA ALA A 114 -14.82 -23.14 5.66
C ALA A 114 -14.91 -22.79 7.15
N GLU A 115 -13.90 -23.19 7.92
CA GLU A 115 -13.63 -22.64 9.25
C GLU A 115 -12.55 -21.55 9.18
N VAL A 116 -11.77 -21.54 8.12
CA VAL A 116 -10.76 -20.54 7.79
C VAL A 116 -10.79 -20.31 6.28
N LEU A 117 -11.04 -19.10 5.87
CA LEU A 117 -10.88 -18.73 4.46
C LEU A 117 -9.42 -18.37 4.20
N ALA A 118 -8.82 -18.98 3.18
CA ALA A 118 -7.47 -18.65 2.74
C ALA A 118 -7.50 -18.18 1.28
N VAL A 119 -6.61 -17.25 0.94
CA VAL A 119 -6.54 -16.70 -0.42
C VAL A 119 -5.10 -16.61 -0.91
N ALA A 120 -4.88 -17.03 -2.17
CA ALA A 120 -3.62 -16.83 -2.88
C ALA A 120 -3.90 -16.09 -4.20
N GLY A 121 -3.63 -14.79 -4.23
CA GLY A 121 -3.96 -13.94 -5.37
C GLY A 121 -3.33 -12.56 -5.30
N GLY A 122 -3.75 -11.68 -6.21
CA GLY A 122 -3.46 -10.26 -6.20
C GLY A 122 -4.34 -9.48 -5.21
N ASP A 123 -4.09 -8.17 -5.11
CA ASP A 123 -4.79 -7.32 -4.12
C ASP A 123 -6.32 -7.30 -4.34
N GLY A 124 -6.83 -7.37 -5.58
CA GLY A 124 -8.27 -7.50 -5.87
C GLY A 124 -8.88 -8.82 -5.38
N THR A 125 -8.18 -9.95 -5.60
CA THR A 125 -8.63 -11.26 -5.11
C THR A 125 -8.61 -11.31 -3.57
N VAL A 126 -7.60 -10.69 -2.94
CA VAL A 126 -7.52 -10.57 -1.48
C VAL A 126 -8.64 -9.70 -0.92
N ARG A 127 -9.04 -8.64 -1.63
CA ARG A 127 -10.16 -7.78 -1.26
C ARG A 127 -11.49 -8.56 -1.26
N ALA A 128 -11.76 -9.34 -2.31
CA ALA A 128 -12.95 -10.19 -2.38
C ALA A 128 -12.97 -11.24 -1.26
N ALA A 129 -11.82 -11.86 -0.96
CA ALA A 129 -11.71 -12.80 0.16
C ALA A 129 -11.92 -12.13 1.52
N ALA A 130 -11.47 -10.89 1.69
CA ALA A 130 -11.68 -10.14 2.94
C ALA A 130 -13.16 -9.83 3.16
N GLN A 131 -13.91 -9.45 2.10
CA GLN A 131 -15.36 -9.26 2.21
C GLN A 131 -16.04 -10.55 2.60
N ALA A 132 -15.79 -11.66 1.89
CA ALA A 132 -16.39 -12.95 2.20
C ALA A 132 -16.05 -13.45 3.63
N ALA A 133 -14.81 -13.20 4.09
CA ALA A 133 -14.40 -13.55 5.45
C ALA A 133 -15.17 -12.76 6.52
N ILE A 134 -15.43 -11.47 6.26
CA ILE A 134 -16.22 -10.62 7.15
C ILE A 134 -17.69 -11.08 7.16
N ASP A 135 -18.28 -11.32 6.00
CA ASP A 135 -19.67 -11.70 5.85
C ASP A 135 -20.00 -13.05 6.54
N HIS A 136 -19.00 -13.94 6.65
CA HIS A 136 -19.12 -15.26 7.29
C HIS A 136 -18.43 -15.33 8.66
N ASP A 137 -17.96 -14.22 9.22
CA ASP A 137 -17.21 -14.15 10.50
C ASP A 137 -16.02 -15.14 10.57
N LEU A 138 -15.28 -15.28 9.47
CA LEU A 138 -14.16 -16.20 9.34
C LEU A 138 -12.81 -15.50 9.48
N PRO A 139 -11.81 -16.15 10.10
CA PRO A 139 -10.44 -15.67 10.01
C PRO A 139 -9.88 -15.88 8.59
N LEU A 140 -9.18 -14.85 8.09
CA LEU A 140 -8.57 -14.84 6.75
C LEU A 140 -7.08 -15.18 6.81
N ALA A 141 -6.64 -16.10 5.96
CA ALA A 141 -5.23 -16.40 5.75
C ALA A 141 -4.79 -15.91 4.37
N VAL A 142 -3.85 -14.95 4.31
CA VAL A 142 -3.41 -14.33 3.05
C VAL A 142 -2.05 -14.87 2.62
N PHE A 143 -2.01 -15.44 1.41
CA PHE A 143 -0.78 -15.88 0.75
C PHE A 143 -0.43 -14.94 -0.40
N PRO A 144 0.74 -14.29 -0.36
CA PRO A 144 1.13 -13.30 -1.37
C PRO A 144 1.46 -13.99 -2.71
N ALA A 145 0.57 -13.88 -3.69
CA ALA A 145 0.75 -14.40 -5.04
C ALA A 145 0.62 -13.33 -6.15
N GLY A 146 0.26 -12.10 -5.82
CA GLY A 146 0.14 -10.98 -6.74
C GLY A 146 1.46 -10.24 -6.98
N THR A 147 1.40 -9.18 -7.80
CA THR A 147 2.55 -8.33 -8.13
C THR A 147 2.98 -7.45 -6.96
N PHE A 148 2.05 -6.79 -6.30
CA PHE A 148 2.34 -5.78 -5.26
C PHE A 148 2.19 -6.34 -3.85
N ASN A 149 1.12 -7.08 -3.60
CA ASN A 149 0.82 -7.71 -2.30
C ASN A 149 0.83 -6.70 -1.15
N HIS A 150 0.20 -5.53 -1.36
CA HIS A 150 0.22 -4.43 -0.40
C HIS A 150 -0.36 -4.86 0.95
N PHE A 151 -1.54 -5.49 0.94
CA PHE A 151 -2.18 -5.96 2.16
C PHE A 151 -1.36 -7.03 2.88
N ALA A 152 -0.88 -8.06 2.17
CA ALA A 152 -0.05 -9.12 2.75
C ALA A 152 1.23 -8.56 3.41
N ARG A 153 1.84 -7.53 2.82
CA ARG A 153 2.99 -6.83 3.41
C ARG A 153 2.61 -6.04 4.64
N ALA A 154 1.47 -5.34 4.60
CA ALA A 154 0.97 -4.54 5.72
C ALA A 154 0.68 -5.42 6.95
N VAL A 155 -0.02 -6.54 6.77
CA VAL A 155 -0.36 -7.47 7.86
C VAL A 155 0.82 -8.38 8.26
N GLY A 156 1.93 -8.36 7.52
CA GLY A 156 3.16 -9.10 7.89
C GLY A 156 3.15 -10.58 7.50
N THR A 157 2.33 -10.98 6.54
CA THR A 157 2.23 -12.36 6.02
C THR A 157 3.22 -12.67 4.89
N PHE A 158 4.03 -11.71 4.49
CA PHE A 158 5.09 -11.90 3.51
C PHE A 158 6.42 -12.28 4.21
N PRO A 159 7.13 -13.36 3.80
CA PRO A 159 6.80 -14.36 2.78
C PRO A 159 5.72 -15.37 3.23
N ALA A 160 5.14 -16.13 2.30
CA ALA A 160 4.06 -17.10 2.51
C ALA A 160 4.28 -18.09 3.68
N ALA A 161 5.53 -18.42 3.96
CA ALA A 161 5.91 -19.29 5.09
C ALA A 161 5.48 -18.70 6.46
N ARG A 162 5.25 -17.38 6.57
CA ARG A 162 4.74 -16.76 7.78
C ARG A 162 3.26 -17.09 7.98
N THR A 163 2.47 -17.06 6.91
CA THR A 163 1.06 -17.44 6.94
C THR A 163 0.91 -18.90 7.33
N VAL A 164 1.71 -19.80 6.75
CA VAL A 164 1.70 -21.22 7.13
C VAL A 164 1.97 -21.39 8.63
N ARG A 165 2.99 -20.73 9.17
CA ARG A 165 3.30 -20.78 10.60
C ARG A 165 2.20 -20.21 11.48
N ALA A 166 1.53 -19.15 11.01
CA ALA A 166 0.42 -18.56 11.73
C ALA A 166 -0.77 -19.53 11.82
N ILE A 167 -1.13 -20.19 10.71
CA ILE A 167 -2.17 -21.21 10.67
C ILE A 167 -1.84 -22.38 11.60
N GLN A 168 -0.62 -22.90 11.49
CA GLN A 168 -0.15 -24.04 12.31
C GLN A 168 -0.15 -23.75 13.81
N ARG A 169 0.06 -22.47 14.20
CA ARG A 169 0.10 -22.03 15.60
C ARG A 169 -1.19 -21.40 16.10
N GLY A 170 -2.16 -21.18 15.23
CA GLY A 170 -3.40 -20.49 15.57
C GLY A 170 -3.18 -19.02 15.93
N THR A 171 -2.16 -18.33 15.36
CA THR A 171 -1.90 -16.94 15.71
C THR A 171 -2.61 -16.00 14.76
N VAL A 172 -3.44 -15.12 15.27
CA VAL A 172 -4.25 -14.16 14.51
C VAL A 172 -4.09 -12.75 15.06
N GLY A 173 -4.50 -11.77 14.29
CA GLY A 173 -4.65 -10.38 14.75
C GLY A 173 -5.81 -9.75 14.02
N ARG A 174 -6.54 -8.87 14.68
CA ARG A 174 -7.61 -8.10 14.06
C ARG A 174 -7.03 -6.90 13.34
N VAL A 175 -7.62 -6.50 12.23
CA VAL A 175 -7.23 -5.32 11.45
C VAL A 175 -8.46 -4.55 11.01
N ASP A 176 -8.26 -3.26 10.80
CA ASP A 176 -9.29 -2.38 10.27
C ASP A 176 -9.47 -2.62 8.77
N VAL A 177 -10.69 -2.48 8.31
CA VAL A 177 -11.02 -2.36 6.89
C VAL A 177 -11.74 -1.04 6.67
N ALA A 178 -11.76 -0.56 5.44
CA ALA A 178 -12.49 0.65 5.11
C ALA A 178 -13.45 0.41 3.95
N TYR A 179 -14.47 1.25 3.89
CA TYR A 179 -15.52 1.17 2.88
C TYR A 179 -15.69 2.53 2.20
N VAL A 180 -15.92 2.49 0.90
CA VAL A 180 -16.44 3.61 0.11
C VAL A 180 -17.77 3.17 -0.48
N ASN A 181 -18.88 3.83 -0.11
CA ASN A 181 -20.21 3.51 -0.56
C ASN A 181 -20.52 1.99 -0.47
N ASP A 182 -20.26 1.41 0.71
CA ASP A 182 -20.44 0.00 1.05
C ASP A 182 -19.47 -1.00 0.36
N GLU A 183 -18.61 -0.54 -0.51
CA GLU A 183 -17.57 -1.32 -1.15
C GLU A 183 -16.25 -1.29 -0.35
N ILE A 184 -15.76 -2.47 0.03
CA ILE A 184 -14.56 -2.61 0.86
C ILE A 184 -13.28 -2.17 0.11
N PHE A 185 -12.34 -1.57 0.83
CA PHE A 185 -10.94 -1.47 0.44
C PHE A 185 -10.02 -1.74 1.63
N LEU A 186 -8.89 -2.38 1.38
CA LEU A 186 -7.97 -2.83 2.41
C LEU A 186 -6.78 -1.89 2.60
N ASN A 187 -6.36 -1.24 1.53
CA ASN A 187 -5.19 -0.37 1.52
C ASN A 187 -5.58 1.08 1.22
N THR A 188 -5.97 1.34 -0.01
CA THR A 188 -6.19 2.72 -0.46
C THR A 188 -7.34 2.84 -1.44
N ALA A 189 -8.05 3.96 -1.37
CA ALA A 189 -8.94 4.41 -2.43
C ALA A 189 -8.45 5.76 -2.98
N SER A 190 -8.86 6.11 -4.19
CA SER A 190 -8.44 7.36 -4.84
C SER A 190 -9.42 7.82 -5.90
N ILE A 191 -9.42 9.13 -6.15
CA ILE A 191 -10.15 9.75 -7.25
C ILE A 191 -9.17 10.51 -8.13
N GLY A 192 -9.50 10.62 -9.42
CA GLY A 192 -8.75 11.42 -10.38
C GLY A 192 -7.42 10.81 -10.78
N ALA A 193 -6.40 11.64 -10.85
CA ALA A 193 -5.12 11.24 -11.45
C ALA A 193 -4.17 10.45 -10.51
N TYR A 194 -4.58 10.16 -9.27
CA TYR A 194 -3.71 9.46 -8.31
C TYR A 194 -3.38 8.02 -8.75
N THR A 195 -4.34 7.32 -9.31
CA THR A 195 -4.12 5.95 -9.82
C THR A 195 -3.08 5.96 -10.95
N ASP A 196 -3.15 6.95 -11.85
CA ASP A 196 -2.16 7.14 -12.91
C ASP A 196 -0.78 7.47 -12.31
N PHE A 197 -0.73 8.30 -11.27
CA PHE A 197 0.51 8.65 -10.57
C PHE A 197 1.20 7.42 -9.98
N VAL A 198 0.47 6.59 -9.24
CA VAL A 198 1.01 5.37 -8.62
C VAL A 198 1.54 4.42 -9.69
N ARG A 199 0.74 4.15 -10.73
CA ARG A 199 1.11 3.26 -11.84
C ARG A 199 2.37 3.72 -12.57
N VAL A 200 2.47 5.01 -12.90
CA VAL A 200 3.64 5.58 -13.59
C VAL A 200 4.87 5.54 -12.68
N ARG A 201 4.73 5.93 -11.41
CA ARG A 201 5.81 5.88 -10.43
C ARG A 201 6.39 4.48 -10.27
N GLU A 202 5.54 3.47 -10.05
CA GLU A 202 5.98 2.09 -9.83
C GLU A 202 6.67 1.48 -11.05
N LYS A 203 6.18 1.82 -12.27
CA LYS A 203 6.83 1.40 -13.52
C LYS A 203 8.24 1.99 -13.65
N LEU A 204 8.42 3.26 -13.29
CA LEU A 204 9.69 3.97 -13.42
C LEU A 204 10.65 3.71 -12.25
N GLU A 205 10.14 3.37 -11.07
CA GLU A 205 10.95 3.16 -9.86
C GLU A 205 12.04 2.11 -10.05
N LYS A 206 11.76 1.08 -10.83
CA LYS A 206 12.70 0.00 -11.14
C LYS A 206 13.86 0.45 -12.04
N THR A 207 13.66 1.49 -12.85
CA THR A 207 14.64 1.96 -13.86
C THR A 207 15.43 3.17 -13.39
N ILE A 208 14.76 4.16 -12.77
CA ILE A 208 15.39 5.45 -12.44
C ILE A 208 15.41 5.75 -10.93
N GLY A 209 15.01 4.79 -10.11
CA GLY A 209 14.97 4.93 -8.65
C GLY A 209 13.76 5.77 -8.13
N LYS A 210 13.49 5.63 -6.84
CA LYS A 210 12.29 6.17 -6.20
C LYS A 210 12.08 7.68 -6.30
N PRO A 211 13.10 8.56 -6.05
CA PRO A 211 12.89 10.00 -6.09
C PRO A 211 12.59 10.52 -7.50
N LEU A 212 13.35 10.07 -8.49
CA LEU A 212 13.16 10.48 -9.88
C LEU A 212 11.87 9.93 -10.47
N ALA A 213 11.50 8.69 -10.12
CA ALA A 213 10.23 8.10 -10.54
C ALA A 213 9.02 8.88 -9.99
N ALA A 214 9.07 9.29 -8.73
CA ALA A 214 8.01 10.13 -8.14
C ALA A 214 7.93 11.51 -8.81
N LEU A 215 9.08 12.09 -9.15
CA LEU A 215 9.17 13.38 -9.84
C LEU A 215 8.55 13.30 -11.24
N VAL A 216 8.95 12.32 -12.04
CA VAL A 216 8.44 12.13 -13.41
C VAL A 216 6.97 11.76 -13.41
N ALA A 217 6.53 10.90 -12.50
CA ALA A 217 5.12 10.56 -12.35
C ALA A 217 4.29 11.78 -11.93
N GLY A 218 4.76 12.55 -10.97
CA GLY A 218 4.13 13.81 -10.54
C GLY A 218 4.01 14.80 -11.70
N TRP A 219 5.08 15.04 -12.42
CA TRP A 219 5.06 15.91 -13.60
C TRP A 219 4.06 15.45 -14.66
N ARG A 220 4.08 14.15 -15.01
CA ARG A 220 3.18 13.58 -16.02
C ARG A 220 1.71 13.69 -15.66
N VAL A 221 1.39 13.51 -14.39
CA VAL A 221 0.03 13.60 -13.87
C VAL A 221 -0.40 15.06 -13.76
N MET A 222 0.47 15.92 -13.23
CA MET A 222 0.20 17.35 -13.12
C MET A 222 0.05 18.05 -14.47
N SER A 223 0.71 17.57 -15.53
CA SER A 223 0.61 18.15 -16.88
C SER A 223 -0.74 17.88 -17.54
N LYS A 224 -1.49 16.84 -17.12
CA LYS A 224 -2.81 16.51 -17.67
C LYS A 224 -3.94 17.47 -17.23
N ASN A 225 -3.67 18.38 -16.32
CA ASN A 225 -4.58 19.44 -15.83
C ASN A 225 -6.00 18.98 -15.48
N ARG A 226 -6.12 17.79 -14.90
CA ARG A 226 -7.42 17.25 -14.44
C ARG A 226 -7.54 17.54 -12.95
N SER A 227 -8.36 18.52 -12.58
CA SER A 227 -8.80 18.73 -11.20
C SER A 227 -10.27 18.40 -11.06
N VAL A 228 -10.63 17.87 -9.91
CA VAL A 228 -11.99 17.58 -9.51
C VAL A 228 -12.26 18.42 -8.28
N ALA A 229 -13.34 19.20 -8.28
CA ALA A 229 -13.75 19.89 -7.07
C ALA A 229 -14.26 18.85 -6.07
N VAL A 230 -13.79 18.94 -4.84
CA VAL A 230 -14.18 18.06 -3.73
C VAL A 230 -14.63 18.90 -2.55
N THR A 231 -15.76 18.54 -1.97
CA THR A 231 -16.27 19.18 -0.74
C THR A 231 -16.14 18.19 0.41
N VAL A 232 -15.36 18.59 1.44
CA VAL A 232 -15.18 17.83 2.66
C VAL A 232 -15.47 18.77 3.82
N ASP A 233 -16.31 18.35 4.75
CA ASP A 233 -16.74 19.16 5.90
C ASP A 233 -17.24 20.57 5.52
N GLY A 234 -18.03 20.63 4.44
CA GLY A 234 -18.60 21.90 3.92
C GLY A 234 -17.60 22.84 3.24
N ARG A 235 -16.34 22.42 3.08
CA ARG A 235 -15.30 23.21 2.40
C ARG A 235 -14.97 22.63 1.05
N THR A 236 -15.24 23.39 0.00
CA THR A 236 -14.91 23.00 -1.38
C THR A 236 -13.48 23.38 -1.72
N ARG A 237 -12.75 22.44 -2.34
CA ARG A 237 -11.37 22.59 -2.82
C ARG A 237 -11.20 21.93 -4.17
N ASP A 238 -10.34 22.48 -4.99
CA ASP A 238 -9.87 21.79 -6.18
C ASP A 238 -8.87 20.69 -5.79
N SER A 239 -9.08 19.50 -6.31
CA SER A 239 -8.23 18.34 -6.07
C SER A 239 -7.71 17.78 -7.39
N SER A 240 -6.42 17.83 -7.59
CA SER A 240 -5.77 17.17 -8.72
C SER A 240 -5.39 15.73 -8.38
N LEU A 241 -5.06 15.48 -7.10
CA LEU A 241 -4.76 14.19 -6.54
C LEU A 241 -5.49 14.01 -5.21
N LEU A 242 -6.32 12.98 -5.12
CA LEU A 242 -6.97 12.57 -3.90
C LEU A 242 -6.53 11.15 -3.55
N PHE A 243 -5.95 11.02 -2.38
CA PHE A 243 -5.58 9.75 -1.76
C PHE A 243 -6.42 9.53 -0.51
N LEU A 244 -6.90 8.34 -0.33
CA LEU A 244 -7.63 7.90 0.84
C LEU A 244 -7.04 6.59 1.33
N GLY A 245 -6.48 6.60 2.52
CA GLY A 245 -5.86 5.44 3.16
C GLY A 245 -6.77 4.81 4.21
N ASN A 246 -6.77 3.49 4.30
CA ASN A 246 -7.30 2.76 5.44
C ASN A 246 -6.22 2.73 6.53
N GLY A 247 -6.38 3.54 7.59
CA GLY A 247 -5.35 3.81 8.60
C GLY A 247 -4.36 4.90 8.19
N GLN A 248 -3.65 5.44 9.16
CA GLN A 248 -2.67 6.51 8.94
C GLN A 248 -1.43 6.01 8.21
N TYR A 249 -1.11 6.62 7.09
CA TYR A 249 0.05 6.30 6.26
C TYR A 249 1.25 7.20 6.55
N ARG A 250 2.46 6.60 6.47
CA ARG A 250 3.73 7.32 6.62
C ARG A 250 4.69 7.05 5.45
N PRO A 251 5.57 8.00 5.11
CA PRO A 251 5.61 9.41 5.58
C PRO A 251 4.41 10.21 5.07
N GLN A 252 4.24 11.41 5.61
CA GLN A 252 3.27 12.37 5.09
C GLN A 252 3.56 12.69 3.62
N GLY A 253 2.54 13.07 2.85
CA GLY A 253 2.63 13.38 1.42
C GLY A 253 2.08 12.29 0.52
N PHE A 254 2.31 12.40 -0.78
CA PHE A 254 1.72 11.51 -1.81
C PHE A 254 2.60 10.30 -2.19
N ALA A 255 3.58 9.96 -1.39
CA ALA A 255 4.36 8.73 -1.55
C ALA A 255 4.39 7.91 -0.25
N PRO A 256 3.23 7.64 0.36
CA PRO A 256 3.17 6.86 1.59
C PRO A 256 3.64 5.43 1.31
N ARG A 257 4.32 4.82 2.29
CA ARG A 257 4.94 3.50 2.11
C ARG A 257 4.40 2.44 3.06
N SER A 258 3.99 2.85 4.25
CA SER A 258 3.59 1.94 5.31
C SER A 258 2.55 2.56 6.21
N ARG A 259 1.83 1.69 6.87
CA ARG A 259 0.99 2.01 8.02
C ARG A 259 1.68 1.46 9.25
N ASP A 260 1.78 2.26 10.30
CA ASP A 260 2.38 1.85 11.56
C ASP A 260 1.39 1.08 12.42
N ASP A 261 0.11 1.45 12.33
CA ASP A 261 -1.00 0.77 12.98
C ASP A 261 -2.01 0.29 11.93
N LEU A 262 -2.63 -0.85 12.19
CA LEU A 262 -3.71 -1.44 11.39
C LEU A 262 -5.02 -1.51 12.19
N GLN A 263 -5.08 -0.83 13.34
CA GLN A 263 -6.20 -0.87 14.30
C GLN A 263 -6.52 0.52 14.85
N ASP A 264 -6.07 1.59 14.18
CA ASP A 264 -6.26 2.98 14.61
C ASP A 264 -7.70 3.48 14.43
N GLY A 265 -8.50 2.78 13.61
CA GLY A 265 -9.88 3.16 13.33
C GLY A 265 -10.01 4.43 12.51
N LEU A 266 -8.96 4.87 11.85
CA LEU A 266 -8.91 6.14 11.13
C LEU A 266 -8.79 5.93 9.63
N LEU A 267 -9.22 6.93 8.90
CA LEU A 267 -8.97 7.14 7.47
C LEU A 267 -7.92 8.23 7.33
N ASP A 268 -7.11 8.16 6.29
CA ASP A 268 -6.10 9.14 5.93
C ASP A 268 -6.45 9.77 4.58
N LEU A 269 -7.15 10.89 4.61
CA LEU A 269 -7.51 11.64 3.41
C LEU A 269 -6.43 12.68 3.11
N ARG A 270 -5.87 12.62 1.89
CA ARG A 270 -4.88 13.58 1.40
C ARG A 270 -5.34 14.19 0.09
N ILE A 271 -5.37 15.51 0.07
CA ILE A 271 -5.80 16.29 -1.08
C ILE A 271 -4.63 17.16 -1.53
N LEU A 272 -4.33 17.17 -2.82
CA LEU A 272 -3.34 18.07 -3.41
C LEU A 272 -3.97 18.82 -4.57
N ASP A 273 -4.01 20.13 -4.44
CA ASP A 273 -4.38 21.04 -5.51
C ASP A 273 -3.15 21.51 -6.29
N VAL A 274 -3.09 21.14 -7.57
CA VAL A 274 -2.07 21.61 -8.52
C VAL A 274 -2.73 22.15 -9.81
N SER A 275 -3.92 22.71 -9.69
CA SER A 275 -4.71 23.27 -10.78
C SER A 275 -3.96 24.41 -11.50
N THR A 276 -3.22 25.24 -10.77
CA THR A 276 -2.46 26.36 -11.33
C THR A 276 -0.98 26.02 -11.58
N ARG A 277 -0.35 26.76 -12.52
CA ARG A 277 1.09 26.59 -12.80
C ARG A 277 1.96 26.88 -11.56
N GLY A 278 1.62 27.91 -10.80
CA GLY A 278 2.32 28.23 -9.55
C GLY A 278 2.20 27.13 -8.50
N ALA A 279 1.01 26.57 -8.31
CA ALA A 279 0.77 25.46 -7.41
C ALA A 279 1.62 24.22 -7.79
N ARG A 280 1.75 23.93 -9.09
CA ARG A 280 2.59 22.82 -9.60
C ARG A 280 4.07 22.99 -9.22
N ILE A 281 4.61 24.19 -9.42
CA ILE A 281 6.01 24.48 -9.08
C ILE A 281 6.23 24.33 -7.57
N VAL A 282 5.32 24.89 -6.76
CA VAL A 282 5.38 24.78 -5.30
C VAL A 282 5.29 23.33 -4.85
N ALA A 283 4.34 22.56 -5.37
CA ALA A 283 4.17 21.15 -5.04
C ALA A 283 5.40 20.32 -5.45
N LEU A 284 5.92 20.55 -6.66
CA LEU A 284 7.11 19.86 -7.14
C LEU A 284 8.33 20.11 -6.26
N ARG A 285 8.59 21.39 -5.92
CA ARG A 285 9.66 21.77 -4.98
C ARG A 285 9.44 21.12 -3.60
N ALA A 286 8.21 21.10 -3.11
CA ALA A 286 7.86 20.53 -1.82
C ALA A 286 8.03 19.00 -1.79
N ILE A 287 7.73 18.31 -2.91
CA ILE A 287 7.99 16.87 -3.06
C ILE A 287 9.49 16.60 -3.02
N LEU A 288 10.29 17.38 -3.75
CA LEU A 288 11.76 17.24 -3.81
C LEU A 288 12.42 17.46 -2.46
N THR A 289 11.90 18.42 -1.68
CA THR A 289 12.45 18.78 -0.35
C THR A 289 11.83 17.99 0.80
N GLY A 290 10.85 17.09 0.53
CA GLY A 290 10.12 16.36 1.58
C GLY A 290 9.23 17.25 2.46
N GLN A 291 8.85 18.43 1.98
CA GLN A 291 8.11 19.43 2.75
C GLN A 291 6.66 19.60 2.28
N LEU A 292 6.09 18.57 1.63
CA LEU A 292 4.75 18.67 1.07
C LEU A 292 3.69 19.03 2.13
N GLY A 293 3.81 18.52 3.35
CA GLY A 293 2.90 18.85 4.45
C GLY A 293 2.90 20.31 4.91
N ARG A 294 3.82 21.15 4.39
CA ARG A 294 3.92 22.58 4.75
C ARG A 294 3.34 23.54 3.71
N VAL A 295 2.93 23.01 2.56
CA VAL A 295 2.40 23.86 1.48
C VAL A 295 0.88 23.96 1.56
N LYS A 296 0.35 25.17 1.26
CA LYS A 296 -1.09 25.46 1.34
C LYS A 296 -1.97 24.62 0.41
N GLN A 297 -1.36 24.06 -0.63
CA GLN A 297 -2.04 23.22 -1.63
C GLN A 297 -2.24 21.78 -1.16
N TYR A 298 -1.60 21.39 -0.06
CA TYR A 298 -1.71 20.05 0.51
C TYR A 298 -2.56 20.07 1.78
N HIS A 299 -3.54 19.19 1.84
CA HIS A 299 -4.38 19.00 3.02
C HIS A 299 -4.39 17.53 3.40
N GLU A 300 -4.29 17.29 4.71
CA GLU A 300 -4.35 15.97 5.31
C GLU A 300 -5.41 16.00 6.41
N ILE A 301 -6.35 15.04 6.35
CA ILE A 301 -7.47 14.91 7.28
C ILE A 301 -7.50 13.47 7.77
N SER A 302 -7.52 13.27 9.07
CA SER A 302 -7.70 11.95 9.67
C SER A 302 -9.02 11.93 10.44
N ALA A 303 -9.89 11.01 10.08
CA ALA A 303 -11.19 10.83 10.74
C ALA A 303 -11.66 9.38 10.58
N PRO A 304 -12.53 8.86 11.44
CA PRO A 304 -13.11 7.53 11.29
C PRO A 304 -14.12 7.45 10.15
N GLU A 305 -14.76 8.56 9.84
CA GLU A 305 -15.76 8.68 8.78
C GLU A 305 -15.57 10.01 8.04
N LEU A 306 -15.83 10.02 6.73
CA LEU A 306 -15.72 11.18 5.86
C LEU A 306 -16.81 11.13 4.79
N GLU A 307 -17.40 12.27 4.51
CA GLU A 307 -18.24 12.46 3.33
C GLU A 307 -17.54 13.42 2.37
N ILE A 308 -17.37 12.99 1.12
CA ILE A 308 -16.69 13.74 0.08
C ILE A 308 -17.67 13.89 -1.07
N ALA A 309 -18.21 15.09 -1.26
CA ALA A 309 -19.08 15.40 -2.38
C ALA A 309 -18.28 15.93 -3.59
N LEU A 310 -18.75 15.62 -4.79
CA LEU A 310 -18.15 15.99 -6.06
C LEU A 310 -19.08 16.95 -6.83
N PRO A 311 -19.05 18.26 -6.50
CA PRO A 311 -20.06 19.23 -7.00
C PRO A 311 -20.02 19.44 -8.53
N ASN A 312 -18.92 19.11 -9.19
CA ASN A 312 -18.78 19.31 -10.64
C ASN A 312 -19.11 18.07 -11.47
N GLY A 313 -19.74 17.07 -10.85
CA GLY A 313 -20.17 15.82 -11.49
C GLY A 313 -19.39 14.60 -11.04
N PRO A 314 -19.83 13.40 -11.47
CA PRO A 314 -19.32 12.15 -10.98
C PRO A 314 -17.87 11.88 -11.39
N ALA A 315 -17.13 11.22 -10.52
CA ALA A 315 -15.78 10.76 -10.80
C ALA A 315 -15.64 9.25 -10.51
N ARG A 316 -14.68 8.61 -11.18
CA ARG A 316 -14.37 7.20 -10.92
C ARG A 316 -13.54 7.07 -9.66
N VAL A 317 -13.97 6.17 -8.81
CA VAL A 317 -13.23 5.77 -7.61
C VAL A 317 -12.38 4.54 -7.95
N ALA A 318 -11.11 4.57 -7.61
CA ALA A 318 -10.25 3.40 -7.64
C ALA A 318 -10.05 2.88 -6.20
N ARG A 319 -10.17 1.57 -6.00
CA ARG A 319 -10.00 0.87 -4.72
C ARG A 319 -8.90 -0.19 -4.87
N ASP A 320 -7.89 -0.15 -4.03
CA ASP A 320 -6.73 -1.07 -4.05
C ASP A 320 -6.09 -1.23 -5.44
N GLY A 321 -6.15 -0.18 -6.27
CA GLY A 321 -5.59 -0.15 -7.62
C GLY A 321 -6.55 -0.55 -8.75
N GLU A 322 -7.77 -0.99 -8.45
CA GLU A 322 -8.82 -1.30 -9.43
C GLU A 322 -9.78 -0.12 -9.59
N VAL A 323 -10.10 0.20 -10.84
CA VAL A 323 -10.99 1.30 -11.18
C VAL A 323 -12.43 0.83 -11.07
N GLY A 324 -13.20 1.50 -10.21
CA GLY A 324 -14.62 1.22 -9.98
C GLY A 324 -15.56 2.18 -10.71
N GLU A 325 -16.72 2.34 -10.12
CA GLU A 325 -17.87 3.09 -10.67
C GLU A 325 -17.68 4.61 -10.63
N LEU A 326 -18.59 5.29 -11.32
CA LEU A 326 -18.78 6.73 -11.23
C LEU A 326 -19.66 7.04 -10.03
N VAL A 327 -19.21 7.94 -9.17
CA VAL A 327 -19.95 8.38 -7.97
C VAL A 327 -19.93 9.90 -7.83
N ASP A 328 -21.01 10.46 -7.30
CA ASP A 328 -21.16 11.91 -7.00
C ASP A 328 -20.77 12.22 -5.55
N VAL A 329 -20.97 11.26 -4.67
CA VAL A 329 -20.66 11.36 -3.25
C VAL A 329 -19.97 10.09 -2.79
N LEU A 330 -18.87 10.26 -2.05
CA LEU A 330 -18.19 9.16 -1.36
C LEU A 330 -18.50 9.24 0.12
N ARG A 331 -19.21 8.26 0.63
CA ARG A 331 -19.33 8.01 2.06
C ARG A 331 -18.28 7.00 2.47
N VAL A 332 -17.32 7.44 3.22
CA VAL A 332 -16.16 6.64 3.58
C VAL A 332 -16.16 6.39 5.07
N ARG A 333 -16.02 5.15 5.46
CA ARG A 333 -15.97 4.78 6.89
C ARG A 333 -14.86 3.74 7.14
N SER A 334 -14.24 3.85 8.32
CA SER A 334 -13.35 2.82 8.85
C SER A 334 -14.17 1.86 9.72
N ALA A 335 -14.06 0.56 9.46
CA ALA A 335 -14.62 -0.48 10.33
C ALA A 335 -13.48 -1.06 11.17
N ARG A 336 -13.42 -0.59 12.42
CA ARG A 336 -12.35 -0.92 13.34
C ARG A 336 -12.36 -2.40 13.70
N ARG A 337 -11.18 -3.05 13.57
CA ARG A 337 -10.94 -4.46 13.93
C ARG A 337 -11.93 -5.44 13.29
N ALA A 338 -12.44 -5.10 12.11
CA ALA A 338 -13.50 -5.87 11.46
C ALA A 338 -13.01 -7.16 10.81
N LEU A 339 -11.73 -7.29 10.51
CA LEU A 339 -11.18 -8.48 9.86
C LEU A 339 -10.15 -9.17 10.75
N THR A 340 -10.37 -10.45 11.04
CA THR A 340 -9.40 -11.33 11.71
C THR A 340 -8.46 -11.93 10.68
N VAL A 341 -7.13 -11.77 10.83
CA VAL A 341 -6.13 -12.24 9.86
C VAL A 341 -5.10 -13.13 10.53
N TYR A 342 -4.77 -14.27 9.93
CA TYR A 342 -3.64 -15.09 10.36
C TYR A 342 -2.32 -14.36 10.11
N ARG A 343 -1.57 -14.12 11.19
CA ARG A 343 -0.30 -13.38 11.14
C ARG A 343 0.63 -13.79 12.27
N THR A 344 1.94 -13.59 12.09
CA THR A 344 2.95 -13.76 13.14
C THR A 344 3.44 -12.40 13.62
N ARG A 345 4.01 -12.33 14.82
CA ARG A 345 4.73 -11.12 15.24
C ARG A 345 5.76 -10.74 14.17
N ARG A 346 5.82 -9.47 13.80
CA ARG A 346 6.93 -8.97 13.00
C ARG A 346 8.21 -9.19 13.82
N SER A 347 9.12 -10.05 13.36
CA SER A 347 10.50 -10.05 13.87
C SER A 347 11.11 -8.68 13.53
N ARG A 348 11.68 -8.05 14.53
CA ARG A 348 12.43 -6.80 14.41
C ARG A 348 13.58 -6.92 13.45
#